data_177684e6c5c1f762dacdb4d728343ab5
#
_entry.id   177684e6c5c1f762dacdb4d728343ab5
#
_cell.length_a   1.000
_cell.length_b   1.000
_cell.length_c   1.000
_cell.angle_alpha   90.00
_cell.angle_beta   90.00
_cell.angle_gamma   90.00
#
_symmetry.space_group_name_H-M   'P 1'
#
loop_
_entity.id
_entity.type
_entity.pdbx_description
1 polymer ?
#
loop_
_entity_poly.entity_id
_entity_poly.type
_entity_poly.pdbx_seq_one_letter_code
_entity_poly.pdbx_strand_id
1 'polypeptide(L)'
;EPVPAFFRIELRRRWQLSLDGDGQHYPKRAFNQFLLEAGGFLIDGHYHRSVRRQVDGRFEISVASRKEVGEETWDWPKFLSGEVRLSTPNGGAESAIAINPVNSNILIAGTNGPTRPQTMWRSSDGGASWFLGGTLPGNECCDPTVGWSSDGTVAYTASLIDGVPFYRSTDNGANWTLVTELSSGGSDKEYLHVDTHATSPNLDNVYLCWHDDNVQKFARSTDRGLTFGTVLTIDAGASGIGCDLTSDSVGRVHYVFPRTSNGGDIRIATSTDGGASFGAATTVADTLGNFDFALPSMETRNVFIYVSADVDLSNGPFKDSIYVAFTDNTGPDSANPNNNHGRVRVAFRRAGSGTWTVTSPHSSADANTVDRYQQWLRVDDQGRVHVIFYDTRHSVNRTGVDLYYNVSNDGAQTWGTPIRLTAVTSPNITDGFEWGDYQGLDLLMNDVIAIYTDNRNEGGGGAQSVDVYAVAGFNGPGDGLFANGFE
;
A
#
# COMPACT_ATOMS: atom_id res chain seq x y z
N GLU A 1 29.02 14.27 -12.93
CA GLU A 1 28.68 13.26 -11.94
C GLU A 1 27.35 12.62 -12.31
N PRO A 2 27.15 11.32 -12.08
CA PRO A 2 25.88 10.68 -12.35
C PRO A 2 24.81 11.24 -11.39
N VAL A 3 23.69 11.67 -11.95
CA VAL A 3 22.56 12.20 -11.17
C VAL A 3 21.62 11.04 -10.85
N PRO A 4 21.24 10.81 -9.58
CA PRO A 4 20.27 9.79 -9.23
C PRO A 4 18.98 9.89 -10.05
N ALA A 5 18.33 8.77 -10.33
CA ALA A 5 17.18 8.70 -11.23
C ALA A 5 16.06 9.68 -10.84
N PHE A 6 15.78 9.80 -9.55
CA PHE A 6 14.81 10.74 -9.00
C PHE A 6 15.07 12.20 -9.40
N PHE A 7 16.30 12.69 -9.21
CA PHE A 7 16.65 14.06 -9.58
C PHE A 7 16.59 14.30 -11.09
N ARG A 8 16.83 13.26 -11.91
CA ARG A 8 16.66 13.33 -13.36
C ARG A 8 15.23 13.63 -13.79
N ILE A 9 14.27 13.01 -13.15
CA ILE A 9 12.84 13.23 -13.42
C ILE A 9 12.45 14.65 -13.05
N GLU A 10 12.82 15.11 -11.85
CA GLU A 10 12.46 16.43 -11.37
C GLU A 10 13.13 17.56 -12.20
N LEU A 11 14.37 17.38 -12.62
CA LEU A 11 15.04 18.31 -13.53
C LEU A 11 14.36 18.37 -14.91
N ARG A 12 13.93 17.23 -15.45
CA ARG A 12 13.16 17.20 -16.69
C ARG A 12 11.82 17.93 -16.54
N ARG A 13 11.10 17.64 -15.47
CA ARG A 13 9.78 18.20 -15.21
C ARG A 13 9.79 19.71 -15.01
N ARG A 14 10.72 20.23 -14.20
CA ARG A 14 10.78 21.67 -13.88
C ARG A 14 11.39 22.52 -14.99
N TRP A 15 12.37 21.98 -15.70
CA TRP A 15 13.21 22.80 -16.57
C TRP A 15 13.28 22.31 -18.00
N GLN A 16 12.53 21.26 -18.34
CA GLN A 16 12.48 20.68 -19.68
C GLN A 16 13.91 20.38 -20.25
N LEU A 17 14.82 19.97 -19.36
CA LEU A 17 16.18 19.65 -19.72
C LEU A 17 16.26 18.28 -20.43
N SER A 18 17.02 18.20 -21.50
CA SER A 18 17.42 16.92 -22.09
C SER A 18 18.60 16.35 -21.30
N LEU A 19 18.64 15.02 -21.18
CA LEU A 19 19.80 14.31 -20.66
C LEU A 19 20.89 14.28 -21.75
N ASP A 20 22.15 14.22 -21.31
CA ASP A 20 23.26 13.89 -22.18
C ASP A 20 23.04 12.53 -22.84
N GLY A 21 23.79 12.21 -23.90
CA GLY A 21 23.51 11.09 -24.79
C GLY A 21 23.36 9.71 -24.14
N ASP A 22 23.95 9.46 -22.98
CA ASP A 22 23.79 8.24 -22.19
C ASP A 22 22.70 8.36 -21.09
N GLY A 23 22.11 9.55 -20.96
CA GLY A 23 21.07 9.83 -19.99
C GLY A 23 21.52 9.92 -18.53
N GLN A 24 22.82 9.93 -18.27
CA GLN A 24 23.37 9.86 -16.93
C GLN A 24 23.90 11.20 -16.37
N HIS A 25 24.16 12.19 -17.23
CA HIS A 25 24.76 13.46 -16.85
C HIS A 25 23.84 14.64 -17.21
N TYR A 26 23.85 15.65 -16.35
CA TYR A 26 23.20 16.94 -16.60
C TYR A 26 24.23 18.04 -16.81
N PRO A 27 23.90 19.09 -17.58
CA PRO A 27 24.71 20.27 -17.64
C PRO A 27 24.98 20.81 -16.23
N LYS A 28 26.25 20.90 -15.86
CA LYS A 28 26.69 21.29 -14.50
C LYS A 28 26.05 22.59 -13.99
N ARG A 29 25.79 23.52 -14.88
CA ARG A 29 25.12 24.79 -14.52
C ARG A 29 23.66 24.60 -14.11
N ALA A 30 22.90 23.80 -14.82
CA ALA A 30 21.50 23.55 -14.51
C ALA A 30 21.35 22.72 -13.22
N PHE A 31 22.23 21.76 -13.00
CA PHE A 31 22.27 20.96 -11.78
C PHE A 31 22.64 21.81 -10.56
N ASN A 32 23.67 22.65 -10.65
CA ASN A 32 24.03 23.56 -9.56
C ASN A 32 22.90 24.56 -9.25
N GLN A 33 22.19 25.06 -10.25
CA GLN A 33 21.04 25.93 -10.04
C GLN A 33 19.90 25.21 -9.30
N PHE A 34 19.62 23.99 -9.68
CA PHE A 34 18.62 23.15 -8.99
C PHE A 34 19.01 22.93 -7.51
N LEU A 35 20.28 22.56 -7.25
CA LEU A 35 20.75 22.37 -5.88
C LEU A 35 20.70 23.66 -5.05
N LEU A 36 20.97 24.80 -5.68
CA LEU A 36 20.85 26.11 -5.03
C LEU A 36 19.41 26.41 -4.60
N GLU A 37 18.45 26.11 -5.46
CA GLU A 37 17.02 26.26 -5.16
C GLU A 37 16.55 25.26 -4.10
N ALA A 38 17.10 24.06 -4.12
CA ALA A 38 16.86 23.04 -3.12
C ALA A 38 17.55 23.28 -1.77
N GLY A 39 18.45 24.27 -1.69
CA GLY A 39 19.15 24.63 -0.47
C GLY A 39 20.28 23.68 -0.05
N GLY A 40 20.81 22.86 -0.96
CA GLY A 40 21.85 21.90 -0.63
C GLY A 40 22.65 21.35 -1.83
N PHE A 41 23.48 20.36 -1.56
CA PHE A 41 24.34 19.68 -2.53
C PHE A 41 24.30 18.17 -2.34
N LEU A 42 24.54 17.41 -3.40
CA LEU A 42 24.82 15.99 -3.34
C LEU A 42 26.35 15.77 -3.38
N ILE A 43 26.88 15.09 -2.37
CA ILE A 43 28.28 14.63 -2.33
C ILE A 43 28.24 13.13 -2.09
N ASP A 44 28.82 12.35 -3.00
CA ASP A 44 28.86 10.88 -2.96
C ASP A 44 27.48 10.24 -2.75
N GLY A 45 26.45 10.81 -3.39
CA GLY A 45 25.07 10.34 -3.27
C GLY A 45 24.33 10.83 -2.02
N HIS A 46 24.99 11.54 -1.10
CA HIS A 46 24.38 12.08 0.11
C HIS A 46 24.05 13.57 -0.05
N TYR A 47 22.89 13.96 0.46
CA TYR A 47 22.46 15.35 0.48
C TYR A 47 23.16 16.12 1.62
N HIS A 48 23.67 17.29 1.31
CA HIS A 48 24.30 18.19 2.26
C HIS A 48 23.67 19.59 2.14
N ARG A 49 23.21 20.15 3.25
CA ARG A 49 22.65 21.50 3.28
C ARG A 49 23.72 22.51 2.92
N SER A 50 23.35 23.51 2.14
CA SER A 50 24.24 24.64 1.81
C SER A 50 24.03 25.79 2.80
N VAL A 51 25.12 26.46 3.13
CA VAL A 51 25.13 27.75 3.84
C VAL A 51 25.62 28.82 2.88
N ARG A 52 24.83 29.87 2.77
CA ARG A 52 25.21 31.08 1.98
C ARG A 52 25.88 32.06 2.89
N ARG A 53 27.16 32.38 2.59
CA ARG A 53 27.95 33.37 3.32
C ARG A 53 28.34 34.52 2.41
N GLN A 54 28.41 35.71 2.95
CA GLN A 54 28.97 36.85 2.27
C GLN A 54 30.42 37.00 2.67
N VAL A 55 31.32 36.78 1.71
CA VAL A 55 32.78 36.94 1.88
C VAL A 55 33.24 37.99 0.86
N ASP A 56 33.87 39.05 1.34
CA ASP A 56 34.40 40.16 0.49
C ASP A 56 33.37 40.71 -0.52
N GLY A 57 32.13 40.88 -0.09
CA GLY A 57 31.03 41.39 -0.93
C GLY A 57 30.51 40.41 -1.96
N ARG A 58 30.99 39.18 -1.99
CA ARG A 58 30.48 38.08 -2.84
C ARG A 58 29.78 37.04 -1.99
N PHE A 59 28.75 36.39 -2.57
CA PHE A 59 28.11 35.26 -1.93
C PHE A 59 28.86 33.97 -2.28
N GLU A 60 29.33 33.29 -1.26
CA GLU A 60 29.86 31.94 -1.35
C GLU A 60 28.89 30.96 -0.75
N ILE A 61 28.76 29.81 -1.37
CA ILE A 61 27.93 28.71 -0.92
C ILE A 61 28.82 27.55 -0.54
N SER A 62 28.75 27.13 0.70
CA SER A 62 29.51 26.00 1.23
C SER A 62 28.60 24.97 1.88
N VAL A 63 29.10 23.74 2.05
CA VAL A 63 28.43 22.71 2.83
C VAL A 63 28.37 23.14 4.30
N ALA A 64 27.21 23.12 4.89
CA ALA A 64 27.03 23.41 6.31
C ALA A 64 27.70 22.34 7.16
N SER A 65 28.51 22.73 8.14
CA SER A 65 29.00 21.79 9.15
C SER A 65 27.87 21.45 10.14
N ARG A 66 27.95 20.27 10.78
CA ARG A 66 27.02 19.87 11.86
C ARG A 66 26.88 20.94 12.96
N LYS A 67 27.93 21.67 13.22
CA LYS A 67 27.97 22.72 14.25
C LYS A 67 27.24 24.01 13.83
N GLU A 68 27.12 24.26 12.53
CA GLU A 68 26.46 25.45 11.97
C GLU A 68 24.97 25.26 11.73
N VAL A 69 24.52 24.02 11.63
CA VAL A 69 23.11 23.69 11.36
C VAL A 69 22.32 23.55 12.67
N GLY A 70 23.00 23.38 13.82
CA GLY A 70 22.33 23.09 15.09
C GLY A 70 21.61 21.74 15.05
N GLU A 71 20.87 21.43 16.10
CA GLU A 71 19.91 20.30 16.12
C GLU A 71 18.54 20.72 15.59
N GLU A 72 18.46 21.82 14.82
CA GLU A 72 17.19 22.22 14.22
C GLU A 72 16.75 21.20 13.17
N THR A 73 15.54 20.76 13.33
CA THR A 73 14.77 19.89 12.44
C THR A 73 14.96 20.30 10.99
N TRP A 74 15.43 19.37 10.18
CA TRP A 74 15.57 19.57 8.76
C TRP A 74 14.18 19.54 8.12
N ASP A 75 13.65 20.72 7.80
CA ASP A 75 12.58 20.79 6.82
C ASP A 75 13.18 20.43 5.46
N TRP A 76 13.12 19.16 5.12
CA TRP A 76 13.34 18.75 3.74
C TRP A 76 12.38 19.57 2.88
N PRO A 77 12.85 20.27 1.85
CA PRO A 77 11.92 20.69 0.82
C PRO A 77 11.20 19.41 0.41
N LYS A 78 9.87 19.42 0.47
CA LYS A 78 8.98 18.28 0.20
C LYS A 78 9.24 17.68 -1.18
N PHE A 79 10.32 16.94 -1.32
CA PHE A 79 10.64 16.12 -2.49
C PHE A 79 10.18 14.69 -2.24
N LEU A 80 8.97 14.55 -1.79
CA LEU A 80 8.24 13.36 -2.11
C LEU A 80 8.15 13.36 -3.63
N SER A 81 8.59 12.30 -4.26
CA SER A 81 8.46 12.09 -5.70
C SER A 81 7.07 12.53 -6.09
N GLY A 82 6.94 13.32 -7.13
CA GLY A 82 5.66 13.86 -7.48
C GLY A 82 4.64 12.73 -7.53
N GLU A 83 3.52 12.92 -6.82
CA GLU A 83 2.36 12.06 -6.98
C GLU A 83 2.04 11.95 -8.47
N VAL A 84 1.88 10.74 -8.97
CA VAL A 84 1.57 10.48 -10.38
C VAL A 84 0.12 10.03 -10.45
N ARG A 85 -0.71 10.78 -11.16
CA ARG A 85 -2.07 10.37 -11.46
C ARG A 85 -2.07 9.26 -12.49
N LEU A 86 -2.65 8.12 -12.19
CA LEU A 86 -2.82 7.00 -13.11
C LEU A 86 -4.07 7.17 -13.95
N SER A 87 -5.20 7.43 -13.31
CA SER A 87 -6.51 7.45 -13.93
C SER A 87 -6.70 8.67 -14.85
N THR A 88 -6.34 8.49 -16.11
CA THR A 88 -6.61 9.48 -17.16
C THR A 88 -7.26 8.74 -18.32
N PRO A 89 -8.52 8.95 -18.65
CA PRO A 89 -9.48 9.90 -18.04
C PRO A 89 -9.87 9.57 -16.61
N ASN A 90 -10.54 10.52 -15.94
CA ASN A 90 -11.00 10.46 -14.55
C ASN A 90 -11.88 9.24 -14.27
N GLY A 91 -11.91 8.84 -13.03
CA GLY A 91 -12.76 7.77 -12.52
C GLY A 91 -11.98 6.49 -12.27
N GLY A 92 -11.44 6.34 -11.08
CA GLY A 92 -10.80 5.12 -10.62
C GLY A 92 -10.71 5.13 -9.11
N ALA A 93 -11.00 3.99 -8.49
CA ALA A 93 -10.93 3.79 -7.04
C ALA A 93 -10.41 2.39 -6.75
N GLU A 94 -10.23 2.08 -5.46
CA GLU A 94 -9.91 0.74 -5.00
C GLU A 94 -8.75 0.13 -5.77
N SER A 95 -7.56 0.34 -5.27
CA SER A 95 -6.34 0.11 -6.04
C SER A 95 -5.45 -0.96 -5.42
N ALA A 96 -4.87 -1.80 -6.26
CA ALA A 96 -3.85 -2.78 -5.90
C ALA A 96 -2.57 -2.55 -6.72
N ILE A 97 -1.41 -2.86 -6.14
CA ILE A 97 -0.11 -2.68 -6.79
C ILE A 97 0.82 -3.83 -6.44
N ALA A 98 1.68 -4.20 -7.39
CA ALA A 98 2.76 -5.14 -7.16
C ALA A 98 4.02 -4.75 -7.95
N ILE A 99 5.16 -4.74 -7.26
CA ILE A 99 6.49 -4.56 -7.82
C ILE A 99 7.01 -5.92 -8.30
N ASN A 100 7.60 -5.97 -9.48
CA ASN A 100 8.25 -7.18 -9.94
C ASN A 100 9.44 -7.51 -9.02
N PRO A 101 9.49 -8.71 -8.38
CA PRO A 101 10.43 -9.01 -7.31
C PRO A 101 11.90 -9.08 -7.72
N VAL A 102 12.18 -9.08 -9.04
CA VAL A 102 13.55 -9.10 -9.57
C VAL A 102 13.91 -7.82 -10.35
N ASN A 103 12.95 -6.90 -10.51
CA ASN A 103 13.17 -5.64 -11.23
C ASN A 103 12.23 -4.54 -10.74
N SER A 104 12.67 -3.69 -9.83
CA SER A 104 11.88 -2.61 -9.25
C SER A 104 11.39 -1.54 -10.24
N ASN A 105 11.92 -1.52 -11.47
CA ASN A 105 11.37 -0.65 -12.50
C ASN A 105 10.05 -1.16 -13.10
N ILE A 106 9.76 -2.44 -12.97
CA ILE A 106 8.55 -3.07 -13.53
C ILE A 106 7.48 -3.18 -12.46
N LEU A 107 6.34 -2.55 -12.70
CA LEU A 107 5.19 -2.59 -11.80
C LEU A 107 3.92 -2.88 -12.58
N ILE A 108 2.99 -3.54 -11.90
CA ILE A 108 1.60 -3.66 -12.34
C ILE A 108 0.68 -3.11 -11.26
N ALA A 109 -0.45 -2.57 -11.68
CA ALA A 109 -1.51 -2.15 -10.79
C ALA A 109 -2.89 -2.43 -11.39
N GLY A 110 -3.89 -2.52 -10.53
CA GLY A 110 -5.29 -2.63 -10.92
C GLY A 110 -6.12 -1.57 -10.21
N THR A 111 -7.19 -1.11 -10.85
CA THR A 111 -8.14 -0.13 -10.28
C THR A 111 -9.56 -0.44 -10.74
N ASN A 112 -10.54 -0.12 -9.92
CA ASN A 112 -11.94 -0.02 -10.36
C ASN A 112 -12.07 1.23 -11.25
N GLY A 113 -12.43 1.04 -12.54
CA GLY A 113 -12.44 2.14 -13.50
C GLY A 113 -11.03 2.61 -13.92
N PRO A 114 -10.94 3.67 -14.73
CA PRO A 114 -12.01 4.48 -15.37
C PRO A 114 -12.48 3.96 -16.74
N THR A 115 -11.65 3.22 -17.47
CA THR A 115 -11.94 2.86 -18.86
C THR A 115 -12.74 1.57 -18.99
N ARG A 116 -12.69 0.76 -17.96
CA ARG A 116 -13.38 -0.51 -17.80
C ARG A 116 -13.80 -0.67 -16.35
N PRO A 117 -14.68 -1.60 -16.02
CA PRO A 117 -14.96 -1.92 -14.64
C PRO A 117 -13.67 -2.19 -13.86
N GLN A 118 -12.77 -3.06 -14.33
CA GLN A 118 -11.39 -3.14 -13.83
C GLN A 118 -10.39 -2.70 -14.90
N THR A 119 -9.54 -1.72 -14.55
CA THR A 119 -8.48 -1.22 -15.42
C THR A 119 -7.12 -1.68 -14.91
N MET A 120 -6.34 -2.29 -15.78
CA MET A 120 -4.97 -2.69 -15.48
C MET A 120 -3.98 -1.60 -15.93
N TRP A 121 -2.97 -1.37 -15.09
CA TRP A 121 -1.90 -0.40 -15.32
C TRP A 121 -0.54 -1.08 -15.25
N ARG A 122 0.46 -0.49 -15.92
CA ARG A 122 1.85 -0.93 -15.84
C ARG A 122 2.80 0.24 -15.87
N SER A 123 3.93 0.07 -15.21
CA SER A 123 5.09 0.97 -15.27
C SER A 123 6.35 0.19 -15.64
N SER A 124 7.30 0.85 -16.27
CA SER A 124 8.63 0.30 -16.60
C SER A 124 9.77 1.21 -16.11
N ASP A 125 9.46 2.19 -15.26
CA ASP A 125 10.40 3.19 -14.76
C ASP A 125 10.23 3.44 -13.24
N GLY A 126 9.84 2.40 -12.48
CA GLY A 126 9.70 2.48 -11.02
C GLY A 126 8.50 3.34 -10.57
N GLY A 127 7.44 3.41 -11.37
CA GLY A 127 6.24 4.17 -11.04
C GLY A 127 6.31 5.66 -11.41
N ALA A 128 7.38 6.10 -12.08
CA ALA A 128 7.53 7.49 -12.52
C ALA A 128 6.57 7.85 -13.68
N SER A 129 6.18 6.86 -14.47
CA SER A 129 5.12 6.98 -15.46
C SER A 129 4.30 5.69 -15.52
N TRP A 130 3.03 5.83 -15.93
CA TRP A 130 2.08 4.74 -16.01
C TRP A 130 1.38 4.69 -17.34
N PHE A 131 1.15 3.48 -17.83
CA PHE A 131 0.48 3.19 -19.07
C PHE A 131 -0.64 2.20 -18.82
N LEU A 132 -1.66 2.22 -19.65
CA LEU A 132 -2.68 1.18 -19.66
C LEU A 132 -2.01 -0.19 -19.89
N GLY A 133 -2.34 -1.14 -19.04
CA GLY A 133 -2.02 -2.54 -19.23
C GLY A 133 -2.96 -3.20 -20.24
N GLY A 134 -2.80 -4.50 -20.44
CA GLY A 134 -3.70 -5.29 -21.27
C GLY A 134 -5.11 -5.33 -20.68
N THR A 135 -6.08 -5.43 -21.56
CA THR A 135 -7.47 -5.68 -21.19
C THR A 135 -7.63 -7.09 -20.66
N LEU A 136 -8.36 -7.25 -19.56
CA LEU A 136 -8.77 -8.56 -19.06
C LEU A 136 -9.81 -9.16 -20.02
N PRO A 137 -9.62 -10.39 -20.53
CA PRO A 137 -10.60 -11.04 -21.37
C PRO A 137 -11.81 -11.50 -20.53
N GLY A 138 -13.00 -11.32 -21.06
CA GLY A 138 -14.25 -11.69 -20.39
C GLY A 138 -14.99 -10.49 -19.84
N ASN A 139 -15.85 -10.74 -18.88
CA ASN A 139 -16.58 -9.71 -18.14
C ASN A 139 -15.94 -9.61 -16.76
N GLU A 140 -15.07 -8.67 -16.57
CA GLU A 140 -14.50 -8.28 -15.28
C GLU A 140 -15.35 -7.17 -14.64
N CYS A 141 -15.33 -7.06 -13.32
CA CYS A 141 -15.95 -5.94 -12.62
C CYS A 141 -14.93 -5.11 -11.87
N CYS A 142 -14.50 -5.59 -10.75
CA CYS A 142 -13.99 -4.72 -9.69
C CYS A 142 -13.06 -5.48 -8.75
N ASP A 143 -12.63 -4.79 -7.70
CA ASP A 143 -11.82 -5.29 -6.61
C ASP A 143 -10.49 -5.92 -7.07
N PRO A 144 -9.63 -5.16 -7.78
CA PRO A 144 -8.41 -5.72 -8.33
C PRO A 144 -7.47 -6.19 -7.23
N THR A 145 -6.87 -7.35 -7.45
CA THR A 145 -5.70 -7.83 -6.71
C THR A 145 -4.61 -8.24 -7.67
N VAL A 146 -3.34 -7.98 -7.35
CA VAL A 146 -2.21 -8.22 -8.25
C VAL A 146 -1.03 -8.85 -7.53
N GLY A 147 -0.22 -9.63 -8.24
CA GLY A 147 0.99 -10.25 -7.70
C GLY A 147 1.92 -10.77 -8.79
N TRP A 148 3.09 -11.23 -8.38
CA TRP A 148 4.13 -11.78 -9.24
C TRP A 148 4.60 -13.15 -8.76
N SER A 149 5.05 -13.99 -9.70
CA SER A 149 5.91 -15.14 -9.37
C SER A 149 7.25 -14.68 -8.81
N SER A 150 7.91 -15.51 -8.01
CA SER A 150 9.17 -15.19 -7.34
C SER A 150 10.30 -14.78 -8.30
N ASP A 151 10.29 -15.31 -9.51
CA ASP A 151 11.26 -14.99 -10.57
C ASP A 151 10.85 -13.79 -11.45
N GLY A 152 9.71 -13.15 -11.16
CA GLY A 152 9.20 -12.00 -11.90
C GLY A 152 8.75 -12.27 -13.34
N THR A 153 8.63 -13.54 -13.75
CA THR A 153 8.30 -13.90 -15.13
C THR A 153 6.81 -14.02 -15.40
N VAL A 154 6.00 -14.14 -14.35
CA VAL A 154 4.54 -14.24 -14.45
C VAL A 154 3.88 -13.24 -13.50
N ALA A 155 3.02 -12.41 -14.06
CA ALA A 155 2.13 -11.55 -13.30
C ALA A 155 0.75 -12.20 -13.18
N TYR A 156 0.07 -11.92 -12.08
CA TYR A 156 -1.25 -12.43 -11.75
C TYR A 156 -2.20 -11.30 -11.39
N THR A 157 -3.48 -11.48 -11.71
CA THR A 157 -4.58 -10.66 -11.20
C THR A 157 -5.83 -11.50 -11.06
N ALA A 158 -6.68 -11.12 -10.14
CA ALA A 158 -8.06 -11.58 -10.07
C ALA A 158 -8.99 -10.37 -10.12
N SER A 159 -10.25 -10.63 -10.31
CA SER A 159 -11.32 -9.65 -10.43
C SER A 159 -12.61 -10.28 -9.91
N LEU A 160 -13.63 -9.47 -9.76
CA LEU A 160 -15.01 -9.94 -9.54
C LEU A 160 -15.81 -9.86 -10.82
N ILE A 161 -16.88 -10.67 -10.84
CA ILE A 161 -18.05 -10.45 -11.67
C ILE A 161 -19.18 -11.27 -11.09
N ASP A 162 -19.82 -12.08 -11.24
CA ASP A 162 -20.66 -13.00 -10.44
C ASP A 162 -19.82 -14.15 -9.82
N GLY A 163 -18.51 -14.11 -10.00
CA GLY A 163 -17.54 -15.08 -9.54
C GLY A 163 -16.16 -14.43 -9.41
N VAL A 164 -15.11 -15.25 -9.32
CA VAL A 164 -13.72 -14.81 -9.19
C VAL A 164 -12.88 -15.29 -10.37
N PRO A 165 -12.86 -14.55 -11.50
CA PRO A 165 -11.98 -14.84 -12.62
C PRO A 165 -10.52 -14.55 -12.25
N PHE A 166 -9.63 -15.48 -12.61
CA PHE A 166 -8.21 -15.39 -12.38
C PHE A 166 -7.43 -15.34 -13.70
N TYR A 167 -6.46 -14.43 -13.78
CA TYR A 167 -5.71 -14.14 -14.99
C TYR A 167 -4.20 -14.24 -14.78
N ARG A 168 -3.49 -14.54 -15.86
CA ARG A 168 -2.03 -14.54 -15.95
C ARG A 168 -1.53 -13.67 -17.08
N SER A 169 -0.35 -13.07 -16.88
CA SER A 169 0.43 -12.37 -17.91
C SER A 169 1.88 -12.84 -17.85
N THR A 170 2.51 -13.04 -19.01
CA THR A 170 3.94 -13.37 -19.15
C THR A 170 4.73 -12.28 -19.86
N ASP A 171 4.14 -11.10 -19.99
CA ASP A 171 4.71 -9.94 -20.69
C ASP A 171 4.54 -8.63 -19.91
N ASN A 172 4.71 -8.72 -18.58
CA ASN A 172 4.66 -7.59 -17.64
C ASN A 172 3.31 -6.84 -17.68
N GLY A 173 2.20 -7.57 -17.76
CA GLY A 173 0.86 -6.99 -17.77
C GLY A 173 0.46 -6.34 -19.08
N ALA A 174 1.22 -6.56 -20.18
CA ALA A 174 0.86 -6.05 -21.49
C ALA A 174 -0.31 -6.82 -22.12
N ASN A 175 -0.41 -8.11 -21.85
CA ASN A 175 -1.54 -8.94 -22.21
C ASN A 175 -1.90 -9.88 -21.07
N TRP A 176 -3.19 -10.21 -20.94
CA TRP A 176 -3.73 -11.09 -19.92
C TRP A 176 -4.47 -12.26 -20.54
N THR A 177 -4.37 -13.41 -19.90
CA THR A 177 -5.08 -14.63 -20.30
C THR A 177 -5.94 -15.08 -19.13
N LEU A 178 -7.24 -15.25 -19.35
CA LEU A 178 -8.14 -15.89 -18.37
C LEU A 178 -7.74 -17.36 -18.23
N VAL A 179 -7.50 -17.76 -16.99
CA VAL A 179 -7.16 -19.16 -16.66
C VAL A 179 -8.41 -19.93 -16.24
N THR A 180 -9.16 -19.37 -15.30
CA THR A 180 -10.35 -20.02 -14.73
C THR A 180 -11.24 -19.01 -14.00
N GLU A 181 -12.48 -19.40 -13.74
CA GLU A 181 -13.35 -18.77 -12.76
C GLU A 181 -13.48 -19.68 -11.54
N LEU A 182 -13.21 -19.16 -10.35
CA LEU A 182 -13.12 -19.93 -9.11
C LEU A 182 -14.44 -20.02 -8.33
N SER A 183 -15.35 -19.11 -8.59
CA SER A 183 -16.69 -19.09 -7.99
C SER A 183 -17.73 -18.78 -9.06
N SER A 184 -18.99 -19.04 -8.77
CA SER A 184 -20.12 -18.87 -9.70
C SER A 184 -21.19 -17.89 -9.23
N GLY A 185 -20.91 -17.07 -8.22
CA GLY A 185 -21.81 -16.00 -7.80
C GLY A 185 -21.78 -15.68 -6.33
N GLY A 186 -22.21 -14.46 -5.99
CA GLY A 186 -22.22 -13.94 -4.62
C GLY A 186 -20.84 -13.64 -4.05
N SER A 187 -19.83 -13.61 -4.91
CA SER A 187 -18.42 -13.40 -4.52
C SER A 187 -18.10 -11.92 -4.37
N ASP A 188 -17.28 -11.60 -3.37
CA ASP A 188 -16.80 -10.25 -3.12
C ASP A 188 -15.45 -10.28 -2.37
N LYS A 189 -14.67 -9.19 -2.49
CA LYS A 189 -13.41 -8.94 -1.75
C LYS A 189 -12.39 -10.06 -1.88
N GLU A 190 -12.00 -10.38 -3.09
CA GLU A 190 -10.93 -11.32 -3.35
C GLU A 190 -9.57 -10.70 -3.15
N TYR A 191 -8.64 -11.47 -2.59
CA TYR A 191 -7.22 -11.14 -2.51
C TYR A 191 -6.33 -12.29 -2.93
N LEU A 192 -5.20 -11.93 -3.53
CA LEU A 192 -4.21 -12.83 -4.09
C LEU A 192 -2.91 -12.74 -3.27
N HIS A 193 -2.34 -13.89 -2.95
CA HIS A 193 -0.99 -14.01 -2.42
C HIS A 193 -0.18 -15.04 -3.21
N VAL A 194 1.09 -14.76 -3.42
CA VAL A 194 2.05 -15.70 -4.03
C VAL A 194 3.14 -15.99 -3.00
N ASP A 195 3.41 -17.25 -2.76
CA ASP A 195 4.54 -17.65 -1.90
C ASP A 195 5.85 -17.40 -2.66
N THR A 196 6.54 -16.34 -2.30
CA THR A 196 7.77 -15.90 -2.99
C THR A 196 9.04 -16.18 -2.17
N HIS A 197 8.93 -16.80 -0.97
CA HIS A 197 10.08 -17.03 -0.14
C HIS A 197 10.93 -18.21 -0.65
N ALA A 198 12.21 -17.95 -0.98
CA ALA A 198 13.09 -18.88 -1.67
C ALA A 198 13.30 -20.23 -0.94
N THR A 199 13.10 -20.31 0.38
CA THR A 199 13.23 -21.55 1.15
C THR A 199 11.89 -22.24 1.45
N SER A 200 10.77 -21.63 1.02
CA SER A 200 9.46 -22.23 1.19
C SER A 200 9.32 -23.49 0.34
N PRO A 201 8.79 -24.59 0.88
CA PRO A 201 8.46 -25.79 0.10
C PRO A 201 7.31 -25.52 -0.90
N ASN A 202 6.63 -24.39 -0.78
CA ASN A 202 5.48 -23.99 -1.57
C ASN A 202 5.79 -22.81 -2.50
N LEU A 203 7.08 -22.54 -2.76
CA LEU A 203 7.53 -21.46 -3.64
C LEU A 203 6.73 -21.42 -4.94
N ASP A 204 6.26 -20.25 -5.32
CA ASP A 204 5.41 -19.97 -6.48
C ASP A 204 4.01 -20.62 -6.45
N ASN A 205 3.56 -21.17 -5.32
CA ASN A 205 2.14 -21.43 -5.14
C ASN A 205 1.37 -20.10 -5.13
N VAL A 206 0.21 -20.11 -5.78
CA VAL A 206 -0.70 -18.97 -5.84
C VAL A 206 -1.93 -19.28 -5.01
N TYR A 207 -2.29 -18.36 -4.15
CA TYR A 207 -3.42 -18.47 -3.24
C TYR A 207 -4.41 -17.35 -3.48
N LEU A 208 -5.69 -17.65 -3.45
CA LEU A 208 -6.78 -16.67 -3.48
C LEU A 208 -7.72 -16.89 -2.30
N CYS A 209 -8.16 -15.80 -1.72
CA CYS A 209 -9.26 -15.75 -0.78
C CYS A 209 -10.36 -14.82 -1.30
N TRP A 210 -11.58 -15.06 -0.89
CA TRP A 210 -12.77 -14.23 -1.12
C TRP A 210 -13.87 -14.66 -0.17
N HIS A 211 -15.04 -14.04 -0.23
CA HIS A 211 -16.23 -14.58 0.40
C HIS A 211 -17.38 -14.74 -0.60
N ASP A 212 -18.15 -15.80 -0.43
CA ASP A 212 -19.43 -16.02 -1.10
C ASP A 212 -20.53 -15.86 -0.03
N ASP A 213 -21.43 -14.90 -0.17
CA ASP A 213 -22.53 -14.67 0.79
C ASP A 213 -22.05 -14.62 2.27
N ASN A 214 -20.97 -13.92 2.55
CA ASN A 214 -20.29 -13.85 3.86
C ASN A 214 -19.61 -15.14 4.34
N VAL A 215 -19.47 -16.17 3.51
CA VAL A 215 -18.73 -17.40 3.82
C VAL A 215 -17.35 -17.34 3.21
N GLN A 216 -16.32 -17.41 4.03
CA GLN A 216 -14.92 -17.31 3.60
C GLN A 216 -14.52 -18.50 2.73
N LYS A 217 -13.91 -18.22 1.56
CA LYS A 217 -13.49 -19.16 0.55
C LYS A 217 -11.99 -19.04 0.28
N PHE A 218 -11.41 -20.14 -0.15
CA PHE A 218 -9.99 -20.21 -0.48
C PHE A 218 -9.76 -21.18 -1.64
N ALA A 219 -8.86 -20.79 -2.55
CA ALA A 219 -8.36 -21.67 -3.59
C ALA A 219 -6.84 -21.57 -3.68
N ARG A 220 -6.18 -22.67 -4.11
CA ARG A 220 -4.74 -22.69 -4.37
C ARG A 220 -4.40 -23.27 -5.72
N SER A 221 -3.33 -22.76 -6.31
CA SER A 221 -2.59 -23.33 -7.40
C SER A 221 -1.21 -23.75 -6.93
N THR A 222 -0.75 -24.93 -7.34
CA THR A 222 0.62 -25.43 -7.06
C THR A 222 1.47 -25.53 -8.33
N ASP A 223 1.01 -24.92 -9.41
CA ASP A 223 1.63 -24.94 -10.74
C ASP A 223 1.74 -23.53 -11.35
N ARG A 224 2.02 -22.54 -10.49
CA ARG A 224 2.19 -21.12 -10.90
C ARG A 224 0.92 -20.53 -11.54
N GLY A 225 -0.24 -20.84 -11.00
CA GLY A 225 -1.52 -20.30 -11.46
C GLY A 225 -1.99 -20.89 -12.80
N LEU A 226 -1.52 -22.06 -13.23
CA LEU A 226 -2.03 -22.73 -14.42
C LEU A 226 -3.32 -23.48 -14.17
N THR A 227 -3.43 -24.10 -13.00
CA THR A 227 -4.67 -24.76 -12.54
C THR A 227 -4.90 -24.51 -11.05
N PHE A 228 -6.15 -24.60 -10.63
CA PHE A 228 -6.53 -24.47 -9.23
C PHE A 228 -7.16 -25.76 -8.72
N GLY A 229 -6.90 -26.07 -7.46
CA GLY A 229 -7.54 -27.20 -6.74
C GLY A 229 -8.97 -26.88 -6.32
N THR A 230 -9.53 -27.78 -5.52
CA THR A 230 -10.87 -27.60 -4.96
C THR A 230 -10.95 -26.38 -4.06
N VAL A 231 -12.01 -25.57 -4.21
CA VAL A 231 -12.30 -24.44 -3.34
C VAL A 231 -12.63 -24.93 -1.93
N LEU A 232 -11.95 -24.39 -0.93
CA LEU A 232 -12.18 -24.68 0.48
C LEU A 232 -13.10 -23.63 1.10
N THR A 233 -13.87 -24.04 2.10
CA THR A 233 -14.57 -23.13 3.01
C THR A 233 -13.74 -22.97 4.28
N ILE A 234 -13.46 -21.73 4.65
CA ILE A 234 -12.71 -21.38 5.84
C ILE A 234 -13.70 -20.95 6.93
N ASP A 235 -13.62 -21.60 8.11
CA ASP A 235 -14.48 -21.30 9.27
C ASP A 235 -15.97 -21.18 8.95
N ALA A 236 -16.58 -22.28 8.49
CA ALA A 236 -17.97 -22.33 8.04
C ALA A 236 -19.03 -21.87 9.09
N GLY A 237 -18.62 -21.72 10.34
CA GLY A 237 -19.49 -21.23 11.44
C GLY A 237 -19.42 -19.72 11.66
N ALA A 238 -18.56 -18.99 10.96
CA ALA A 238 -18.37 -17.55 11.10
C ALA A 238 -18.79 -16.82 9.83
N SER A 239 -19.58 -15.77 9.99
CA SER A 239 -19.84 -14.80 8.92
C SER A 239 -18.69 -13.82 8.85
N GLY A 240 -18.11 -13.61 7.66
CA GLY A 240 -16.99 -12.70 7.43
C GLY A 240 -17.02 -12.08 6.04
N ILE A 241 -16.54 -10.84 5.92
CA ILE A 241 -16.44 -10.09 4.67
C ILE A 241 -15.00 -9.58 4.52
N GLY A 242 -14.43 -9.79 3.35
CA GLY A 242 -13.03 -9.49 3.10
C GLY A 242 -12.08 -10.52 3.73
N CYS A 243 -10.88 -10.56 3.22
CA CYS A 243 -9.81 -11.44 3.69
C CYS A 243 -8.46 -10.89 3.22
N ASP A 244 -7.38 -11.39 3.79
CA ASP A 244 -6.04 -11.28 3.24
C ASP A 244 -5.25 -12.57 3.52
N LEU A 245 -4.21 -12.80 2.74
CA LEU A 245 -3.40 -13.99 2.76
C LEU A 245 -1.92 -13.62 2.88
N THR A 246 -1.18 -14.41 3.67
CA THR A 246 0.28 -14.35 3.69
C THR A 246 0.86 -15.74 3.95
N SER A 247 2.15 -15.94 3.66
CA SER A 247 2.86 -17.19 3.97
C SER A 247 4.18 -16.94 4.68
N ASP A 248 4.61 -17.88 5.52
CA ASP A 248 5.87 -17.75 6.22
C ASP A 248 7.02 -18.56 5.54
N SER A 249 8.23 -18.42 6.07
CA SER A 249 9.43 -18.98 5.46
C SER A 249 9.47 -20.52 5.42
N VAL A 250 8.57 -21.19 6.13
CA VAL A 250 8.40 -22.65 6.12
C VAL A 250 7.16 -23.10 5.35
N GLY A 251 6.47 -22.18 4.66
CA GLY A 251 5.35 -22.45 3.76
C GLY A 251 4.02 -22.66 4.48
N ARG A 252 3.87 -22.20 5.73
CA ARG A 252 2.54 -22.11 6.35
C ARG A 252 1.78 -20.95 5.71
N VAL A 253 0.50 -21.18 5.42
CA VAL A 253 -0.37 -20.17 4.83
C VAL A 253 -1.31 -19.63 5.92
N HIS A 254 -1.39 -18.33 6.03
CA HIS A 254 -2.22 -17.63 7.01
C HIS A 254 -3.35 -16.90 6.28
N TYR A 255 -4.57 -17.28 6.61
CA TYR A 255 -5.81 -16.68 6.11
C TYR A 255 -6.38 -15.78 7.20
N VAL A 256 -6.44 -14.48 6.95
CA VAL A 256 -6.91 -13.47 7.92
C VAL A 256 -8.21 -12.85 7.43
N PHE A 257 -9.18 -12.65 8.30
CA PHE A 257 -10.46 -12.05 7.94
C PHE A 257 -11.14 -11.41 9.15
N PRO A 258 -11.96 -10.36 8.95
CA PRO A 258 -12.84 -9.83 9.98
C PRO A 258 -14.12 -10.68 10.07
N ARG A 259 -14.56 -10.96 11.28
CA ARG A 259 -15.88 -11.56 11.51
C ARG A 259 -16.91 -10.45 11.67
N THR A 260 -18.02 -10.58 10.94
CA THR A 260 -19.07 -9.56 10.88
C THR A 260 -20.20 -9.77 11.89
N SER A 261 -20.28 -10.96 12.53
CA SER A 261 -21.35 -11.31 13.45
C SER A 261 -20.95 -11.17 14.92
N ASN A 262 -21.91 -10.72 15.76
CA ASN A 262 -21.85 -10.78 17.25
C ASN A 262 -20.65 -10.09 17.91
N GLY A 263 -20.46 -8.79 17.69
CA GLY A 263 -19.39 -8.03 18.33
C GLY A 263 -18.04 -8.41 17.74
N GLY A 264 -17.75 -7.96 16.56
CA GLY A 264 -16.65 -8.27 15.67
C GLY A 264 -15.29 -8.62 16.28
N ASP A 265 -14.56 -9.47 15.62
CA ASP A 265 -13.16 -9.74 15.89
C ASP A 265 -12.40 -9.98 14.56
N ILE A 266 -11.12 -9.79 14.59
CA ILE A 266 -10.21 -10.20 13.52
C ILE A 266 -9.77 -11.63 13.80
N ARG A 267 -9.86 -12.50 12.79
CA ARG A 267 -9.58 -13.93 12.91
C ARG A 267 -8.48 -14.37 11.96
N ILE A 268 -7.83 -15.46 12.34
CA ILE A 268 -6.80 -16.12 11.52
C ILE A 268 -6.99 -17.63 11.53
N ALA A 269 -6.99 -18.23 10.34
CA ALA A 269 -6.84 -19.66 10.15
C ALA A 269 -5.46 -19.95 9.54
N THR A 270 -4.80 -21.02 9.99
CA THR A 270 -3.46 -21.37 9.49
C THR A 270 -3.47 -22.76 8.88
N SER A 271 -2.89 -22.86 7.69
CA SER A 271 -2.54 -24.11 7.03
C SER A 271 -1.07 -24.44 7.29
N THR A 272 -0.76 -25.69 7.58
CA THR A 272 0.60 -26.20 7.72
C THR A 272 1.02 -27.15 6.58
N ASP A 273 0.15 -27.26 5.57
CA ASP A 273 0.30 -28.16 4.42
C ASP A 273 0.18 -27.41 3.07
N GLY A 274 0.61 -26.14 3.07
CA GLY A 274 0.62 -25.29 1.86
C GLY A 274 -0.77 -24.98 1.32
N GLY A 275 -1.76 -24.81 2.18
CA GLY A 275 -3.14 -24.50 1.80
C GLY A 275 -3.97 -25.71 1.38
N ALA A 276 -3.53 -26.97 1.66
CA ALA A 276 -4.34 -28.14 1.38
C ALA A 276 -5.51 -28.29 2.38
N SER A 277 -5.27 -27.84 3.61
CA SER A 277 -6.27 -27.76 4.67
C SER A 277 -5.97 -26.64 5.63
N PHE A 278 -6.96 -26.18 6.40
CA PHE A 278 -6.78 -25.16 7.42
C PHE A 278 -7.26 -25.66 8.78
N GLY A 279 -6.53 -25.27 9.83
CA GLY A 279 -6.98 -25.42 11.20
C GLY A 279 -8.15 -24.50 11.52
N ALA A 280 -8.78 -24.69 12.68
CA ALA A 280 -9.83 -23.79 13.17
C ALA A 280 -9.33 -22.35 13.31
N ALA A 281 -10.14 -21.39 12.89
CA ALA A 281 -9.78 -19.98 13.04
C ALA A 281 -9.78 -19.55 14.52
N THR A 282 -8.80 -18.72 14.87
CA THR A 282 -8.61 -18.16 16.20
C THR A 282 -8.66 -16.64 16.17
N THR A 283 -9.00 -16.00 17.29
CA THR A 283 -9.04 -14.53 17.39
C THR A 283 -7.63 -13.94 17.39
N VAL A 284 -7.45 -12.92 16.54
CA VAL A 284 -6.27 -12.04 16.49
C VAL A 284 -6.47 -10.85 17.44
N ALA A 285 -7.62 -10.19 17.33
CA ALA A 285 -7.99 -9.04 18.14
C ALA A 285 -9.51 -8.84 18.14
N ASP A 286 -10.07 -8.42 19.26
CA ASP A 286 -11.43 -7.91 19.32
C ASP A 286 -11.49 -6.49 18.73
N THR A 287 -12.58 -6.16 18.04
CA THR A 287 -12.90 -4.82 17.55
C THR A 287 -13.88 -4.12 18.50
N LEU A 288 -13.83 -2.79 18.55
CA LEU A 288 -14.79 -1.98 19.33
C LEU A 288 -15.97 -1.56 18.49
N GLY A 289 -15.76 -1.31 17.19
CA GLY A 289 -16.80 -1.05 16.21
C GLY A 289 -17.42 -2.35 15.66
N ASN A 290 -18.59 -2.21 15.06
CA ASN A 290 -19.12 -3.25 14.15
C ASN A 290 -18.28 -3.27 12.88
N PHE A 291 -18.55 -4.24 11.99
CA PHE A 291 -17.80 -4.40 10.74
C PHE A 291 -17.74 -3.12 9.89
N ASP A 292 -18.81 -2.33 9.90
CA ASP A 292 -18.92 -1.08 9.17
C ASP A 292 -19.45 0.04 10.06
N PHE A 293 -18.91 1.25 9.90
CA PHE A 293 -19.35 2.43 10.66
C PHE A 293 -19.17 3.72 9.84
N ALA A 294 -20.07 4.68 10.08
CA ALA A 294 -20.05 5.97 9.38
C ALA A 294 -19.00 6.92 9.97
N LEU A 295 -18.28 7.65 9.10
CA LEU A 295 -17.38 8.75 9.44
C LEU A 295 -17.78 10.02 8.68
N PRO A 296 -17.45 11.24 9.16
CA PRO A 296 -17.75 12.48 8.45
C PRO A 296 -17.11 12.62 7.07
N SER A 297 -16.01 11.92 6.82
CA SER A 297 -15.35 11.89 5.53
C SER A 297 -16.02 10.97 4.52
N MET A 298 -16.88 10.05 4.97
CA MET A 298 -17.58 9.07 4.16
C MET A 298 -19.07 9.42 4.12
N GLU A 299 -19.52 10.15 3.10
CA GLU A 299 -20.89 10.68 3.05
C GLU A 299 -21.92 9.65 2.55
N THR A 300 -21.50 8.78 1.62
CA THR A 300 -22.39 7.86 0.91
C THR A 300 -22.13 6.41 1.21
N ARG A 301 -21.02 6.07 1.85
CA ARG A 301 -20.69 4.73 2.29
C ARG A 301 -20.09 4.73 3.70
N ASN A 302 -19.98 3.56 4.30
CA ASN A 302 -19.31 3.38 5.59
C ASN A 302 -17.83 3.04 5.39
N VAL A 303 -17.05 3.23 6.43
CA VAL A 303 -15.72 2.61 6.54
C VAL A 303 -15.88 1.18 7.01
N PHE A 304 -15.17 0.26 6.36
CA PHE A 304 -15.19 -1.15 6.70
C PHE A 304 -13.96 -1.56 7.52
N ILE A 305 -14.15 -2.51 8.43
CA ILE A 305 -13.06 -3.14 9.19
C ILE A 305 -12.41 -4.21 8.31
N TYR A 306 -11.75 -3.81 7.23
CA TYR A 306 -10.94 -4.71 6.42
C TYR A 306 -9.56 -4.93 7.03
N VAL A 307 -8.90 -6.00 6.61
CA VAL A 307 -7.59 -6.42 7.08
C VAL A 307 -6.56 -6.32 5.97
N SER A 308 -5.31 -6.08 6.35
CA SER A 308 -4.14 -6.41 5.53
C SER A 308 -3.12 -7.12 6.39
N ALA A 309 -2.49 -8.17 5.87
CA ALA A 309 -1.60 -9.04 6.62
C ALA A 309 -0.29 -9.31 5.88
N ASP A 310 0.80 -9.42 6.62
CA ASP A 310 2.08 -9.83 6.08
C ASP A 310 2.93 -10.55 7.13
N VAL A 311 4.00 -11.20 6.69
CA VAL A 311 4.94 -11.95 7.54
C VAL A 311 6.35 -11.40 7.35
N ASP A 312 7.12 -11.31 8.43
CA ASP A 312 8.54 -11.01 8.35
C ASP A 312 9.31 -12.20 7.76
N LEU A 313 9.65 -12.10 6.48
CA LEU A 313 10.45 -13.07 5.76
C LEU A 313 11.96 -12.76 5.82
N SER A 314 12.38 -11.74 6.55
CA SER A 314 13.78 -11.39 6.74
C SER A 314 14.54 -12.45 7.55
N ASN A 315 15.84 -12.29 7.66
CA ASN A 315 16.66 -13.08 8.59
C ASN A 315 16.84 -12.37 9.95
N GLY A 316 16.00 -11.37 10.23
CA GLY A 316 16.05 -10.56 11.44
C GLY A 316 15.48 -11.26 12.69
N PRO A 317 15.44 -10.55 13.82
CA PRO A 317 14.99 -11.11 15.11
C PRO A 317 13.48 -11.41 15.16
N PHE A 318 12.72 -10.91 14.20
CA PHE A 318 11.27 -11.08 14.13
C PHE A 318 10.83 -12.02 13.01
N LYS A 319 11.77 -12.74 12.40
CA LYS A 319 11.49 -13.71 11.34
C LYS A 319 10.27 -14.58 11.66
N ASP A 320 9.41 -14.77 10.66
CA ASP A 320 8.16 -15.53 10.74
C ASP A 320 7.14 -14.96 11.76
N SER A 321 7.33 -13.71 12.22
CA SER A 321 6.27 -12.99 12.94
C SER A 321 5.19 -12.56 11.96
N ILE A 322 3.93 -12.65 12.40
CA ILE A 322 2.76 -12.29 11.60
C ILE A 322 2.28 -10.91 12.05
N TYR A 323 1.95 -10.05 11.11
CA TYR A 323 1.39 -8.72 11.32
C TYR A 323 0.05 -8.61 10.61
N VAL A 324 -0.91 -8.01 11.29
CA VAL A 324 -2.27 -7.78 10.77
C VAL A 324 -2.68 -6.36 11.09
N ALA A 325 -2.84 -5.54 10.07
CA ALA A 325 -3.40 -4.20 10.22
C ALA A 325 -4.90 -4.20 9.93
N PHE A 326 -5.64 -3.37 10.66
CA PHE A 326 -7.07 -3.22 10.45
C PHE A 326 -7.54 -1.85 10.95
N THR A 327 -8.61 -1.35 10.33
CA THR A 327 -9.37 -0.20 10.85
C THR A 327 -10.27 -0.66 11.98
N ASP A 328 -10.47 0.20 12.99
CA ASP A 328 -11.41 -0.03 14.09
C ASP A 328 -12.03 1.31 14.50
N ASN A 329 -13.17 1.29 15.17
CA ASN A 329 -13.71 2.46 15.84
C ASN A 329 -13.03 2.65 17.22
N THR A 330 -13.06 3.86 17.78
CA THR A 330 -12.54 4.13 19.14
C THR A 330 -13.50 3.68 20.24
N GLY A 331 -14.74 3.35 19.90
CA GLY A 331 -15.80 2.88 20.78
C GLY A 331 -16.91 2.17 20.01
N PRO A 332 -18.02 1.82 20.67
CA PRO A 332 -19.20 1.30 20.00
C PRO A 332 -19.74 2.30 18.97
N ASP A 333 -20.28 1.79 17.87
CA ASP A 333 -20.76 2.62 16.78
C ASP A 333 -21.95 3.49 17.17
N SER A 334 -21.94 4.70 16.63
CA SER A 334 -23.00 5.67 16.73
C SER A 334 -23.67 5.86 15.36
N ALA A 335 -24.98 6.02 15.35
CA ALA A 335 -25.70 6.42 14.16
C ALA A 335 -25.36 7.84 13.68
N ASN A 336 -24.77 8.67 14.55
CA ASN A 336 -24.24 9.98 14.18
C ASN A 336 -22.75 9.82 13.83
N PRO A 337 -22.33 10.02 12.55
CA PRO A 337 -20.95 9.85 12.13
C PRO A 337 -19.96 10.76 12.89
N ASN A 338 -20.41 11.91 13.41
CA ASN A 338 -19.55 12.79 14.21
C ASN A 338 -19.10 12.19 15.55
N ASN A 339 -19.79 11.18 16.04
CA ASN A 339 -19.45 10.48 17.30
C ASN A 339 -18.56 9.26 17.08
N ASN A 340 -18.37 8.84 15.85
CA ASN A 340 -17.45 7.76 15.50
C ASN A 340 -16.07 8.32 15.19
N HIS A 341 -15.03 7.55 15.53
CA HIS A 341 -13.66 7.91 15.26
C HIS A 341 -12.86 6.70 14.78
N GLY A 342 -12.48 6.73 13.51
CA GLY A 342 -11.65 5.70 12.92
C GLY A 342 -10.22 5.72 13.48
N ARG A 343 -9.66 4.54 13.71
CA ARG A 343 -8.26 4.35 14.09
C ARG A 343 -7.67 3.13 13.41
N VAL A 344 -6.39 3.19 13.08
CA VAL A 344 -5.65 2.03 12.58
C VAL A 344 -4.98 1.31 13.74
N ARG A 345 -5.12 -0.01 13.73
CA ARG A 345 -4.48 -0.92 14.69
C ARG A 345 -3.62 -1.93 13.94
N VAL A 346 -2.54 -2.34 14.56
CA VAL A 346 -1.66 -3.40 14.06
C VAL A 346 -1.50 -4.44 15.16
N ALA A 347 -2.03 -5.62 14.91
CA ALA A 347 -1.80 -6.79 15.74
C ALA A 347 -0.57 -7.54 15.24
N PHE A 348 0.28 -8.02 16.15
CA PHE A 348 1.40 -8.86 15.78
C PHE A 348 1.54 -10.08 16.70
N ARG A 349 2.04 -11.17 16.15
CA ARG A 349 2.36 -12.40 16.87
C ARG A 349 3.75 -12.87 16.48
N ARG A 350 4.62 -13.03 17.45
CA ARG A 350 5.97 -13.57 17.25
C ARG A 350 5.94 -15.05 16.87
N ALA A 351 6.88 -15.46 16.03
CA ALA A 351 7.05 -16.87 15.68
C ALA A 351 7.13 -17.75 16.93
N GLY A 352 6.37 -18.82 16.95
CA GLY A 352 6.28 -19.74 18.10
C GLY A 352 5.50 -19.22 19.32
N SER A 353 5.00 -17.97 19.29
CA SER A 353 4.12 -17.44 20.35
C SER A 353 2.66 -17.78 20.08
N GLY A 354 1.89 -17.98 21.16
CA GLY A 354 0.42 -18.08 21.09
C GLY A 354 -0.28 -16.73 21.33
N THR A 355 0.46 -15.64 21.64
CA THR A 355 -0.11 -14.38 22.12
C THR A 355 -0.01 -13.30 21.05
N TRP A 356 -1.10 -12.58 20.82
CA TRP A 356 -1.17 -11.38 20.01
C TRP A 356 -0.96 -10.13 20.87
N THR A 357 -0.24 -9.16 20.34
CA THR A 357 -0.10 -7.82 20.89
C THR A 357 -0.63 -6.82 19.88
N VAL A 358 -1.34 -5.78 20.33
CA VAL A 358 -1.94 -4.77 19.46
C VAL A 358 -1.34 -3.41 19.78
N THR A 359 -0.87 -2.72 18.72
CA THR A 359 -0.35 -1.34 18.79
C THR A 359 -1.06 -0.47 17.76
N SER A 360 -0.74 0.83 17.72
CA SER A 360 -1.26 1.74 16.70
C SER A 360 -0.11 2.50 16.05
N PRO A 361 -0.09 2.64 14.70
CA PRO A 361 0.96 3.34 13.98
C PRO A 361 0.80 4.87 14.01
N HIS A 362 0.03 5.40 14.94
CA HIS A 362 -0.26 6.81 15.12
C HIS A 362 -0.55 7.13 16.59
N SER A 363 -0.54 8.45 16.91
CA SER A 363 -0.88 8.93 18.26
C SER A 363 -2.33 8.57 18.62
N SER A 364 -2.56 8.31 19.90
CA SER A 364 -3.91 8.21 20.48
C SER A 364 -4.37 9.53 21.12
N ALA A 365 -3.50 10.54 21.21
CA ALA A 365 -3.80 11.81 21.89
C ALA A 365 -4.89 12.63 21.14
N ASP A 366 -5.03 12.43 19.87
CA ASP A 366 -6.01 13.09 18.98
C ASP A 366 -7.13 12.14 18.49
N ALA A 367 -7.29 10.98 19.12
CA ALA A 367 -8.22 9.94 18.70
C ALA A 367 -9.70 10.35 18.63
N ASN A 368 -10.07 11.45 19.28
CA ASN A 368 -11.43 12.00 19.26
C ASN A 368 -11.59 13.21 18.32
N THR A 369 -10.58 13.54 17.54
CA THR A 369 -10.57 14.69 16.64
C THR A 369 -10.04 14.38 15.25
N VAL A 370 -9.42 13.22 15.07
CA VAL A 370 -8.81 12.79 13.81
C VAL A 370 -9.22 11.35 13.56
N ASP A 371 -9.72 11.09 12.35
CA ASP A 371 -10.01 9.74 11.88
C ASP A 371 -8.85 9.18 11.08
N ARG A 372 -8.62 7.86 11.23
CA ARG A 372 -7.64 7.10 10.47
C ARG A 372 -8.23 5.77 10.06
N TYR A 373 -8.15 5.44 8.76
CA TYR A 373 -8.82 4.28 8.21
C TYR A 373 -8.23 3.82 6.86
N GLN A 374 -8.73 2.72 6.32
CA GLN A 374 -8.30 2.13 5.06
C GLN A 374 -6.78 1.95 4.99
N GLN A 375 -6.26 1.18 5.93
CA GLN A 375 -4.85 0.87 6.03
C GLN A 375 -4.42 -0.21 5.03
N TRP A 376 -3.14 -0.17 4.65
CA TRP A 376 -2.46 -1.28 4.01
C TRP A 376 -1.09 -1.50 4.66
N LEU A 377 -0.70 -2.77 4.87
CA LEU A 377 0.54 -3.13 5.56
C LEU A 377 1.40 -4.04 4.68
N ARG A 378 2.72 -3.83 4.75
CA ARG A 378 3.73 -4.73 4.19
C ARG A 378 4.95 -4.80 5.11
N VAL A 379 5.69 -5.91 5.01
CA VAL A 379 6.95 -6.12 5.71
C VAL A 379 8.07 -6.25 4.69
N ASP A 380 9.16 -5.51 4.88
CA ASP A 380 10.28 -5.53 3.96
C ASP A 380 11.32 -6.65 4.26
N ASP A 381 12.33 -6.75 3.41
CA ASP A 381 13.42 -7.72 3.52
C ASP A 381 14.34 -7.52 4.73
N GLN A 382 14.20 -6.43 5.47
CA GLN A 382 14.89 -6.13 6.73
C GLN A 382 14.00 -6.40 7.97
N GLY A 383 12.75 -6.81 7.79
CA GLY A 383 11.78 -7.04 8.85
C GLY A 383 11.15 -5.76 9.40
N ARG A 384 11.24 -4.64 8.67
CA ARG A 384 10.54 -3.41 9.01
C ARG A 384 9.08 -3.53 8.60
N VAL A 385 8.19 -3.05 9.45
CA VAL A 385 6.73 -3.10 9.21
C VAL A 385 6.26 -1.73 8.74
N HIS A 386 5.78 -1.67 7.50
CA HIS A 386 5.33 -0.46 6.83
C HIS A 386 3.81 -0.42 6.79
N VAL A 387 3.22 0.77 7.00
CA VAL A 387 1.77 0.95 6.93
C VAL A 387 1.43 2.29 6.31
N ILE A 388 0.43 2.29 5.42
CA ILE A 388 -0.24 3.50 4.93
C ILE A 388 -1.66 3.55 5.46
N PHE A 389 -2.22 4.75 5.56
CA PHE A 389 -3.61 4.97 5.95
C PHE A 389 -4.07 6.38 5.61
N TYR A 390 -5.36 6.58 5.44
CA TYR A 390 -5.94 7.92 5.40
C TYR A 390 -6.02 8.53 6.80
N ASP A 391 -5.85 9.87 6.85
CA ASP A 391 -5.83 10.66 8.08
C ASP A 391 -6.50 12.02 7.83
N THR A 392 -7.41 12.42 8.70
CA THR A 392 -8.22 13.64 8.54
C THR A 392 -7.67 14.87 9.26
N ARG A 393 -6.44 14.82 9.81
CA ARG A 393 -5.88 15.89 10.68
C ARG A 393 -5.82 17.26 10.05
N HIS A 394 -5.79 17.39 8.74
CA HIS A 394 -5.80 18.67 8.02
C HIS A 394 -7.20 19.14 7.63
N SER A 395 -8.23 18.42 8.02
CA SER A 395 -9.63 18.78 7.78
C SER A 395 -10.34 19.06 9.11
N VAL A 396 -10.70 20.34 9.34
CA VAL A 396 -11.32 20.78 10.61
C VAL A 396 -12.60 20.01 10.94
N ASN A 397 -13.37 19.65 9.92
CA ASN A 397 -14.62 18.91 10.07
C ASN A 397 -14.46 17.40 9.85
N ARG A 398 -13.24 16.91 9.70
CA ARG A 398 -12.92 15.50 9.37
C ARG A 398 -13.56 15.01 8.07
N THR A 399 -13.78 15.91 7.09
CA THR A 399 -14.41 15.60 5.81
C THR A 399 -13.41 15.41 4.67
N GLY A 400 -12.16 15.79 4.84
CA GLY A 400 -11.10 15.58 3.87
C GLY A 400 -10.01 14.68 4.43
N VAL A 401 -9.27 14.02 3.57
CA VAL A 401 -8.22 13.06 3.93
C VAL A 401 -6.90 13.35 3.26
N ASP A 402 -5.85 12.89 3.91
CA ASP A 402 -4.50 12.78 3.38
C ASP A 402 -3.99 11.36 3.55
N LEU A 403 -3.19 10.90 2.61
CA LEU A 403 -2.48 9.63 2.78
C LEU A 403 -1.27 9.85 3.69
N TYR A 404 -1.16 9.02 4.72
CA TYR A 404 -0.04 8.97 5.65
C TYR A 404 0.67 7.62 5.60
N TYR A 405 1.95 7.65 5.93
CA TYR A 405 2.80 6.47 6.03
C TYR A 405 3.52 6.46 7.38
N ASN A 406 3.72 5.28 7.92
CA ASN A 406 4.58 5.06 9.09
C ASN A 406 5.31 3.72 8.97
N VAL A 407 6.40 3.60 9.72
CA VAL A 407 7.22 2.40 9.76
C VAL A 407 7.65 2.07 11.19
N SER A 408 7.67 0.78 11.49
CA SER A 408 8.25 0.22 12.72
C SER A 408 9.52 -0.55 12.39
N ASN A 409 10.60 -0.29 13.14
CA ASN A 409 11.89 -0.96 13.01
C ASN A 409 12.09 -2.07 14.08
N ASP A 410 11.11 -2.28 14.94
CA ASP A 410 11.19 -3.21 16.08
C ASP A 410 10.06 -4.24 16.07
N GLY A 411 9.54 -4.54 14.87
CA GLY A 411 8.50 -5.52 14.65
C GLY A 411 7.16 -5.10 15.25
N ALA A 412 6.73 -3.89 14.96
CA ALA A 412 5.48 -3.26 15.36
C ALA A 412 5.32 -3.02 16.87
N GLN A 413 6.39 -3.05 17.67
CA GLN A 413 6.32 -2.72 19.09
C GLN A 413 6.20 -1.21 19.30
N THR A 414 7.00 -0.45 18.57
CA THR A 414 6.94 1.02 18.52
C THR A 414 6.89 1.52 17.08
N TRP A 415 6.43 2.74 16.92
CA TRP A 415 6.22 3.37 15.62
C TRP A 415 6.88 4.74 15.58
N GLY A 416 7.38 5.12 14.41
CA GLY A 416 7.83 6.48 14.15
C GLY A 416 6.70 7.49 14.14
N THR A 417 7.03 8.74 13.79
CA THR A 417 6.02 9.78 13.53
C THR A 417 5.47 9.58 12.11
N PRO A 418 4.13 9.49 11.92
CA PRO A 418 3.57 9.35 10.59
C PRO A 418 3.92 10.53 9.68
N ILE A 419 4.36 10.25 8.46
CA ILE A 419 4.65 11.25 7.44
C ILE A 419 3.52 11.36 6.42
N ARG A 420 3.18 12.59 6.02
CA ARG A 420 2.19 12.85 4.99
C ARG A 420 2.77 12.56 3.61
N LEU A 421 2.08 11.75 2.81
CA LEU A 421 2.47 11.43 1.43
C LEU A 421 1.80 12.34 0.40
N THR A 422 0.60 12.83 0.68
CA THR A 422 -0.15 13.70 -0.22
C THR A 422 0.30 15.16 -0.15
N ALA A 423 0.41 15.82 -1.28
CA ALA A 423 0.72 17.26 -1.35
C ALA A 423 -0.51 18.15 -1.08
N VAL A 424 -1.69 17.61 -1.33
CA VAL A 424 -2.98 18.31 -1.21
C VAL A 424 -3.96 17.42 -0.46
N THR A 425 -4.71 17.99 0.47
CA THR A 425 -5.81 17.28 1.14
C THR A 425 -6.91 16.97 0.14
N SER A 426 -7.27 15.70 0.03
CA SER A 426 -8.37 15.22 -0.81
C SER A 426 -9.70 15.59 -0.13
N PRO A 427 -10.59 16.36 -0.78
CA PRO A 427 -11.89 16.67 -0.23
C PRO A 427 -12.83 15.47 -0.34
N ASN A 428 -13.80 15.35 0.58
CA ASN A 428 -14.91 14.44 0.34
C ASN A 428 -15.79 14.96 -0.81
N ILE A 429 -16.43 14.01 -1.48
CA ILE A 429 -17.35 14.29 -2.56
C ILE A 429 -18.60 13.43 -2.40
N THR A 430 -19.74 13.89 -2.91
CA THR A 430 -20.98 13.10 -2.93
C THR A 430 -20.92 12.11 -4.10
N ASP A 431 -20.08 11.12 -3.99
CA ASP A 431 -19.91 10.05 -4.98
C ASP A 431 -19.96 8.69 -4.26
N GLY A 432 -20.57 7.68 -4.88
CA GLY A 432 -20.73 6.36 -4.29
C GLY A 432 -19.42 5.61 -4.04
N PHE A 433 -18.32 6.01 -4.70
CA PHE A 433 -16.98 5.44 -4.47
C PHE A 433 -16.19 6.18 -3.41
N GLU A 434 -16.35 7.51 -3.30
CA GLU A 434 -15.57 8.37 -2.40
C GLU A 434 -14.06 8.08 -2.50
N TRP A 435 -13.47 7.39 -1.52
CA TRP A 435 -12.08 6.92 -1.57
C TRP A 435 -11.96 5.40 -1.80
N GLY A 436 -13.03 4.72 -2.18
CA GLY A 436 -13.09 3.26 -2.26
C GLY A 436 -13.05 2.59 -0.89
N ASP A 437 -12.69 1.30 -0.87
CA ASP A 437 -12.64 0.49 0.35
C ASP A 437 -11.21 0.18 0.80
N TYR A 438 -10.23 0.25 -0.09
CA TYR A 438 -8.83 -0.11 0.17
C TYR A 438 -7.88 0.61 -0.77
N GLN A 439 -6.60 0.49 -0.45
CA GLN A 439 -5.46 1.09 -1.14
C GLN A 439 -4.38 0.03 -1.34
N GLY A 440 -3.35 0.33 -2.11
CA GLY A 440 -2.23 -0.55 -2.33
C GLY A 440 -0.91 0.00 -1.78
N LEU A 441 -0.11 -0.87 -1.19
CA LEU A 441 1.27 -0.62 -0.79
C LEU A 441 2.10 -1.83 -1.20
N ASP A 442 3.23 -1.61 -1.84
CA ASP A 442 4.19 -2.68 -2.08
C ASP A 442 5.63 -2.19 -1.91
N LEU A 443 6.52 -3.14 -1.64
CA LEU A 443 7.91 -2.91 -1.26
C LEU A 443 8.83 -3.87 -1.99
N LEU A 444 9.98 -3.34 -2.44
CA LEU A 444 11.10 -4.16 -2.89
C LEU A 444 12.41 -3.51 -2.45
N MET A 445 13.16 -4.14 -1.57
CA MET A 445 14.35 -3.56 -0.94
C MET A 445 14.02 -2.22 -0.26
N ASN A 446 14.56 -1.10 -0.77
CA ASN A 446 14.26 0.23 -0.27
C ASN A 446 13.24 0.99 -1.14
N ASP A 447 12.74 0.38 -2.21
CA ASP A 447 11.72 0.97 -3.05
C ASP A 447 10.35 0.73 -2.40
N VAL A 448 9.66 1.80 -2.03
CA VAL A 448 8.32 1.79 -1.45
C VAL A 448 7.40 2.54 -2.40
N ILE A 449 6.27 1.94 -2.72
CA ILE A 449 5.25 2.58 -3.55
C ILE A 449 3.87 2.38 -2.95
N ALA A 450 3.12 3.48 -2.86
CA ALA A 450 1.72 3.47 -2.48
C ALA A 450 0.86 3.89 -3.67
N ILE A 451 -0.31 3.27 -3.81
CA ILE A 451 -1.35 3.64 -4.77
C ILE A 451 -2.65 3.85 -4.01
N TYR A 452 -3.38 4.94 -4.32
CA TYR A 452 -4.50 5.37 -3.51
C TYR A 452 -5.50 6.21 -4.32
N THR A 453 -6.72 6.30 -3.83
CA THR A 453 -7.79 7.14 -4.39
C THR A 453 -7.71 8.56 -3.86
N ASP A 454 -7.93 9.57 -4.72
CA ASP A 454 -7.87 10.98 -4.36
C ASP A 454 -8.87 11.82 -5.17
N ASN A 455 -9.62 12.66 -4.50
CA ASN A 455 -10.70 13.46 -5.08
C ASN A 455 -10.29 14.94 -5.34
N ARG A 456 -9.00 15.28 -5.27
CA ARG A 456 -8.51 16.68 -5.32
C ARG A 456 -8.85 17.43 -6.61
N ASN A 457 -9.11 16.73 -7.70
CA ASN A 457 -9.42 17.35 -8.99
C ASN A 457 -10.91 17.45 -9.28
N GLU A 458 -11.76 17.07 -8.33
CA GLU A 458 -13.17 16.91 -8.56
C GLU A 458 -13.95 18.16 -8.25
N GLY A 459 -14.52 18.75 -9.28
CA GLY A 459 -15.35 19.95 -9.19
C GLY A 459 -16.81 19.70 -8.83
N GLY A 460 -17.12 18.59 -8.19
CA GLY A 460 -18.47 18.28 -7.68
C GLY A 460 -19.27 17.29 -8.52
N GLY A 461 -19.31 16.07 -8.08
CA GLY A 461 -20.40 15.14 -8.24
C GLY A 461 -20.58 14.44 -9.58
N GLY A 462 -20.19 13.19 -9.60
CA GLY A 462 -20.56 12.20 -10.60
C GLY A 462 -19.68 10.97 -10.44
N ALA A 463 -20.23 9.79 -10.62
CA ALA A 463 -19.58 8.48 -10.42
C ALA A 463 -18.29 8.24 -11.26
N GLN A 464 -17.70 9.26 -11.83
CA GLN A 464 -16.43 9.20 -12.58
C GLN A 464 -15.44 10.27 -12.12
N SER A 465 -15.63 10.79 -10.94
CA SER A 465 -14.89 11.94 -10.43
C SER A 465 -13.72 11.57 -9.54
N VAL A 466 -13.63 10.37 -9.01
CA VAL A 466 -12.49 9.91 -8.21
C VAL A 466 -11.28 9.56 -9.08
N ASP A 467 -10.09 9.83 -8.57
CA ASP A 467 -8.83 9.57 -9.27
C ASP A 467 -7.93 8.62 -8.48
N VAL A 468 -7.08 7.89 -9.19
CA VAL A 468 -6.03 7.09 -8.57
C VAL A 468 -4.67 7.73 -8.79
N TYR A 469 -3.93 7.86 -7.71
CA TYR A 469 -2.57 8.37 -7.67
C TYR A 469 -1.60 7.31 -7.14
N ALA A 470 -0.38 7.35 -7.62
CA ALA A 470 0.75 6.63 -7.03
C ALA A 470 1.77 7.62 -6.48
N VAL A 471 2.42 7.26 -5.39
CA VAL A 471 3.57 7.95 -4.83
C VAL A 471 4.67 6.93 -4.54
N ALA A 472 5.87 7.17 -5.08
CA ALA A 472 7.01 6.26 -4.98
C ALA A 472 8.24 6.95 -4.39
N GLY A 473 9.22 6.16 -3.94
CA GLY A 473 10.54 6.65 -3.56
C GLY A 473 10.60 7.33 -2.19
N PHE A 474 9.64 7.10 -1.32
CA PHE A 474 9.79 7.44 0.10
C PHE A 474 10.48 6.26 0.78
N ASN A 475 11.79 6.33 0.84
CA ASN A 475 12.58 5.27 1.44
C ASN A 475 12.34 5.25 2.95
N GLY A 476 12.19 4.05 3.48
CA GLY A 476 12.11 3.86 4.92
C GLY A 476 13.40 4.30 5.63
N PRO A 477 13.42 4.41 6.96
CA PRO A 477 14.53 4.99 7.76
C PRO A 477 15.86 4.22 7.73
N GLY A 478 16.12 3.40 6.70
CA GLY A 478 17.37 2.62 6.54
C GLY A 478 18.52 3.35 5.87
N ASP A 479 18.28 4.36 5.08
CA ASP A 479 19.30 5.06 4.27
C ASP A 479 19.80 6.39 4.87
N GLY A 480 19.63 6.57 6.17
CA GLY A 480 20.12 7.77 6.86
C GLY A 480 19.33 9.05 6.58
N LEU A 481 18.34 9.01 5.68
CA LEU A 481 17.50 10.14 5.36
C LEU A 481 16.43 10.42 6.43
N PHE A 482 16.02 9.39 7.17
CA PHE A 482 15.01 9.47 8.24
C PHE A 482 15.59 9.16 9.64
N ALA A 483 16.90 8.97 9.78
CA ALA A 483 17.52 8.62 11.06
C ALA A 483 17.45 9.74 12.13
N ASN A 484 16.97 10.92 11.77
CA ASN A 484 16.81 12.06 12.68
C ASN A 484 15.39 12.61 12.54
N GLY A 485 14.47 11.98 13.25
CA GLY A 485 13.08 12.37 13.51
C GLY A 485 12.58 13.66 12.86
N PHE A 486 11.57 13.52 12.02
CA PHE A 486 10.70 14.64 11.72
C PHE A 486 9.72 14.80 12.90
N GLU A 487 9.83 15.85 13.67
CA GLU A 487 8.77 16.37 14.54
C GLU A 487 7.89 17.36 13.76
#